data_a6ea4ab108771517d9bd8f1c17ad0987
#
_entry.id   a6ea4ab108771517d9bd8f1c17ad0987
#
_cell.length_a   1.000
_cell.length_b   1.000
_cell.length_c   1.000
_cell.angle_alpha   90.00
_cell.angle_beta   90.00
_cell.angle_gamma   90.00
#
_symmetry.space_group_name_H-M   'P 1'
#
loop_
_entity.id
_entity.type
_entity.pdbx_description
1 polymer ?
#
loop_
_entity_poly.entity_id
_entity_poly.type
_entity_poly.pdbx_seq_one_letter_code
_entity_poly.pdbx_strand_id
1 'polypeptide(L)'
;MITVKDLLDQKQNNLWSIHPKASILDALKIMSRRDIGALPVVDEMGLVGIISERDFVHVIAKLQSCEIDRKIEKYMSREVITVRPDTSLDECMEIMAKQHARHLLIMEKKEMVGLISYGDVIRAFVANKENTQ
;
A
#
# COMPACT_ATOMS: atom_id res chain seq x y z
N MET A 1 15.56 -14.66 10.83
CA MET A 1 15.25 -13.86 9.63
C MET A 1 13.90 -13.20 9.81
N ILE A 2 13.83 -11.89 9.57
CA ILE A 2 12.58 -11.14 9.69
C ILE A 2 11.75 -11.34 8.43
N THR A 3 10.48 -11.63 8.63
CA THR A 3 9.52 -11.83 7.54
C THR A 3 8.43 -10.77 7.58
N VAL A 4 7.65 -10.72 6.51
CA VAL A 4 6.47 -9.85 6.40
C VAL A 4 5.51 -10.10 7.57
N LYS A 5 5.35 -11.36 7.98
CA LYS A 5 4.49 -11.70 9.10
C LYS A 5 4.92 -10.98 10.39
N ASP A 6 6.23 -10.89 10.63
CA ASP A 6 6.76 -10.19 11.79
C ASP A 6 6.38 -8.71 11.77
N LEU A 7 6.40 -8.10 10.59
CA LEU A 7 5.96 -6.71 10.42
C LEU A 7 4.47 -6.55 10.70
N LEU A 8 3.66 -7.48 10.20
CA LEU A 8 2.21 -7.45 10.42
C LEU A 8 1.86 -7.57 11.89
N ASP A 9 2.56 -8.44 12.62
CA ASP A 9 2.30 -8.66 14.03
C ASP A 9 2.59 -7.42 14.88
N GLN A 10 3.53 -6.58 14.43
CA GLN A 10 3.90 -5.35 15.11
C GLN A 10 3.02 -4.17 14.73
N LYS A 11 2.35 -4.26 13.59
CA LYS A 11 1.52 -3.20 13.06
C LYS A 11 0.08 -3.43 13.51
N GLN A 12 -0.61 -2.35 13.92
CA GLN A 12 -2.03 -2.47 14.21
C GLN A 12 -2.76 -2.73 12.89
N ASN A 13 -3.29 -3.93 12.80
CA ASN A 13 -3.82 -4.47 11.56
C ASN A 13 -5.23 -4.00 11.28
N ASN A 14 -5.36 -2.81 10.72
CA ASN A 14 -6.62 -2.41 10.10
C ASN A 14 -6.34 -2.26 8.61
N LEU A 15 -6.72 -3.29 7.87
CA LEU A 15 -6.62 -3.24 6.41
C LEU A 15 -7.84 -2.48 5.89
N TRP A 16 -7.59 -1.33 5.31
CA TRP A 16 -8.61 -0.49 4.71
C TRP A 16 -8.61 -0.68 3.21
N SER A 17 -9.76 -0.61 2.60
CA SER A 17 -9.89 -0.68 1.15
C SER A 17 -10.95 0.32 0.70
N ILE A 18 -11.03 0.53 -0.63
CA ILE A 18 -11.97 1.46 -1.20
C ILE A 18 -12.51 0.89 -2.51
N HIS A 19 -13.75 1.25 -2.85
CA HIS A 19 -14.37 0.82 -4.09
C HIS A 19 -13.90 1.68 -5.26
N PRO A 20 -13.72 1.11 -6.47
CA PRO A 20 -13.25 1.88 -7.63
C PRO A 20 -14.17 3.02 -8.05
N LYS A 21 -15.45 2.95 -7.70
CA LYS A 21 -16.43 4.01 -7.99
C LYS A 21 -16.39 5.15 -6.98
N ALA A 22 -15.64 5.00 -5.88
CA ALA A 22 -15.50 6.06 -4.90
C ALA A 22 -14.73 7.24 -5.49
N SER A 23 -14.88 8.41 -4.88
CA SER A 23 -14.22 9.62 -5.35
C SER A 23 -12.82 9.77 -4.79
N ILE A 24 -12.04 10.64 -5.40
CA ILE A 24 -10.73 11.05 -4.88
C ILE A 24 -10.88 11.58 -3.46
N LEU A 25 -11.92 12.37 -3.20
CA LEU A 25 -12.16 12.92 -1.86
C LEU A 25 -12.38 11.80 -0.83
N ASP A 26 -13.16 10.77 -1.19
CA ASP A 26 -13.39 9.64 -0.28
C ASP A 26 -12.06 8.97 0.09
N ALA A 27 -11.21 8.74 -0.89
CA ALA A 27 -9.89 8.13 -0.66
C ALA A 27 -9.02 9.00 0.24
N LEU A 28 -8.98 10.31 -0.05
CA LEU A 28 -8.17 11.26 0.74
C LEU A 28 -8.64 11.32 2.19
N LYS A 29 -9.94 11.26 2.42
CA LYS A 29 -10.49 11.26 3.77
C LYS A 29 -10.05 10.03 4.56
N ILE A 30 -10.11 8.86 3.95
CA ILE A 30 -9.67 7.62 4.61
C ILE A 30 -8.18 7.70 4.92
N MET A 31 -7.38 8.09 3.93
CA MET A 31 -5.93 8.16 4.08
C MET A 31 -5.53 9.16 5.17
N SER A 32 -6.20 10.30 5.21
CA SER A 32 -5.93 11.32 6.23
C SER A 32 -6.33 10.85 7.62
N ARG A 33 -7.52 10.28 7.76
CA ARG A 33 -8.02 9.82 9.06
C ARG A 33 -7.24 8.66 9.64
N ARG A 34 -6.73 7.78 8.77
CA ARG A 34 -6.02 6.57 9.19
C ARG A 34 -4.50 6.70 9.10
N ASP A 35 -4.03 7.83 8.62
CA ASP A 35 -2.60 8.12 8.46
C ASP A 35 -1.91 7.00 7.65
N ILE A 36 -2.49 6.70 6.49
CA ILE A 36 -1.96 5.69 5.57
C ILE A 36 -1.73 6.31 4.20
N GLY A 37 -0.73 5.80 3.49
CA GLY A 37 -0.29 6.38 2.21
C GLY A 37 -0.82 5.67 0.98
N ALA A 38 -1.60 4.62 1.14
CA ALA A 38 -2.15 3.87 0.01
C ALA A 38 -3.37 3.06 0.45
N LEU A 39 -4.24 2.75 -0.52
CA LEU A 39 -5.43 1.95 -0.30
C LEU A 39 -5.56 0.90 -1.41
N PRO A 40 -5.73 -0.37 -1.07
CA PRO A 40 -6.19 -1.35 -2.06
C PRO A 40 -7.57 -0.97 -2.57
N VAL A 41 -7.78 -1.14 -3.86
CA VAL A 41 -9.05 -0.85 -4.51
C VAL A 41 -9.74 -2.19 -4.80
N VAL A 42 -10.93 -2.38 -4.25
CA VAL A 42 -11.61 -3.66 -4.25
C VAL A 42 -13.06 -3.45 -4.71
N ASP A 43 -13.50 -4.26 -5.66
CA ASP A 43 -14.89 -4.31 -6.08
C ASP A 43 -15.52 -5.65 -5.68
N GLU A 44 -16.69 -5.98 -6.22
CA GLU A 44 -17.42 -7.20 -5.90
C GLU A 44 -16.67 -8.46 -6.33
N MET A 45 -15.77 -8.32 -7.30
CA MET A 45 -15.00 -9.46 -7.83
C MET A 45 -13.62 -9.59 -7.15
N GLY A 46 -13.26 -8.66 -6.28
CA GLY A 46 -12.01 -8.69 -5.56
C GLY A 46 -11.11 -7.51 -5.86
N LEU A 47 -9.81 -7.70 -5.69
CA LEU A 47 -8.80 -6.66 -5.86
C LEU A 47 -8.69 -6.25 -7.32
N VAL A 48 -8.79 -4.94 -7.59
CA VAL A 48 -8.68 -4.40 -8.95
C VAL A 48 -7.52 -3.41 -9.10
N GLY A 49 -6.96 -2.91 -8.01
CA GLY A 49 -5.85 -1.97 -8.10
C GLY A 49 -5.42 -1.44 -6.76
N ILE A 50 -4.60 -0.40 -6.80
CA ILE A 50 -4.13 0.31 -5.61
C ILE A 50 -4.07 1.80 -5.94
N ILE A 51 -4.42 2.64 -4.97
CA ILE A 51 -4.30 4.10 -5.11
C ILE A 51 -3.43 4.62 -3.97
N SER A 52 -2.51 5.54 -4.28
CA SER A 52 -1.55 6.04 -3.31
C SER A 52 -1.50 7.56 -3.31
N GLU A 53 -0.87 8.12 -2.28
CA GLU A 53 -0.61 9.57 -2.20
C GLU A 53 0.10 10.06 -3.47
N ARG A 54 1.03 9.27 -3.98
CA ARG A 54 1.78 9.62 -5.17
C ARG A 54 0.87 9.77 -6.38
N ASP A 55 -0.14 8.90 -6.50
CA ASP A 55 -1.11 8.98 -7.59
C ASP A 55 -1.88 10.30 -7.54
N PHE A 56 -2.25 10.75 -6.35
CA PHE A 56 -2.96 12.03 -6.20
C PHE A 56 -2.10 13.22 -6.59
N VAL A 57 -0.83 13.20 -6.22
CA VAL A 57 0.11 14.25 -6.61
C VAL A 57 0.19 14.34 -8.14
N HIS A 58 0.31 13.19 -8.81
CA HIS A 58 0.37 13.14 -10.28
C HIS A 58 -0.93 13.62 -10.92
N VAL A 59 -2.08 13.24 -10.35
CA VAL A 59 -3.39 13.66 -10.85
C VAL A 59 -3.54 15.17 -10.77
N ILE A 60 -3.23 15.75 -9.62
CA ILE A 60 -3.34 17.20 -9.41
C ILE A 60 -2.42 17.96 -10.37
N ALA A 61 -1.18 17.48 -10.51
CA ALA A 61 -0.21 18.11 -11.42
C ALA A 61 -0.67 18.06 -12.88
N LYS A 62 -1.21 16.91 -13.31
CA LYS A 62 -1.67 16.71 -14.68
C LYS A 62 -2.90 17.54 -15.01
N LEU A 63 -3.88 17.57 -14.11
CA LEU A 63 -5.13 18.29 -14.32
C LEU A 63 -5.02 19.79 -14.06
N GLN A 64 -3.98 20.21 -13.33
CA GLN A 64 -3.80 21.58 -12.89
C GLN A 64 -5.02 22.09 -12.11
N SER A 65 -5.76 21.15 -11.50
CA SER A 65 -6.91 21.43 -10.66
C SER A 65 -7.13 20.24 -9.74
N CYS A 66 -7.83 20.50 -8.63
CA CYS A 66 -8.15 19.47 -7.67
C CYS A 66 -9.63 19.06 -7.83
N GLU A 67 -9.89 18.19 -8.80
CA GLU A 67 -11.24 17.69 -9.05
C GLU A 67 -11.49 16.46 -8.18
N ILE A 68 -11.88 16.70 -6.96
CA ILE A 68 -11.98 15.68 -5.91
C ILE A 68 -13.20 14.78 -6.06
N ASP A 69 -14.12 15.10 -6.94
CA ASP A 69 -15.30 14.28 -7.21
C ASP A 69 -15.10 13.22 -8.29
N ARG A 70 -13.94 13.20 -8.93
CA ARG A 70 -13.62 12.18 -9.93
C ARG A 70 -13.44 10.81 -9.27
N LYS A 71 -13.80 9.76 -10.01
CA LYS A 71 -13.71 8.38 -9.52
C LYS A 71 -12.27 7.90 -9.55
N ILE A 72 -11.86 7.19 -8.51
CA ILE A 72 -10.48 6.72 -8.37
C ILE A 72 -10.09 5.67 -9.40
N GLU A 73 -11.05 4.94 -9.97
CA GLU A 73 -10.76 3.91 -10.97
C GLU A 73 -10.01 4.45 -12.19
N LYS A 74 -10.13 5.75 -12.45
CA LYS A 74 -9.44 6.40 -13.57
C LYS A 74 -7.97 6.68 -13.29
N TYR A 75 -7.57 6.65 -12.02
CA TYR A 75 -6.23 7.08 -11.61
C TYR A 75 -5.47 6.02 -10.83
N MET A 76 -6.13 4.97 -10.37
CA MET A 76 -5.48 3.89 -9.62
C MET A 76 -4.51 3.12 -10.51
N SER A 77 -3.50 2.52 -9.91
CA SER A 77 -2.64 1.58 -10.60
C SER A 77 -3.30 0.21 -10.59
N ARG A 78 -3.29 -0.47 -11.73
CA ARG A 78 -3.81 -1.83 -11.82
C ARG A 78 -2.70 -2.86 -11.58
N GLU A 79 -1.46 -2.41 -11.57
CA GLU A 79 -0.33 -3.26 -11.23
C GLU A 79 -0.11 -3.23 -9.73
N VAL A 80 -0.55 -4.29 -9.06
CA VAL A 80 -0.39 -4.42 -7.62
C VAL A 80 0.70 -5.44 -7.35
N ILE A 81 1.72 -5.04 -6.62
CA ILE A 81 2.82 -5.93 -6.26
C ILE A 81 2.46 -6.59 -4.94
N THR A 82 2.46 -7.92 -4.94
CA THR A 82 2.06 -8.69 -3.77
C THR A 82 3.23 -9.49 -3.21
N VAL A 83 3.19 -9.70 -1.91
CA VAL A 83 4.11 -10.59 -1.19
C VAL A 83 3.30 -11.48 -0.28
N ARG A 84 3.95 -12.47 0.32
CA ARG A 84 3.31 -13.40 1.25
C ARG A 84 3.79 -13.14 2.67
N PRO A 85 3.07 -13.63 3.67
CA PRO A 85 3.52 -13.47 5.06
C PRO A 85 4.92 -14.04 5.33
N ASP A 86 5.32 -15.10 4.61
CA ASP A 86 6.63 -15.72 4.78
C ASP A 86 7.74 -15.08 3.94
N THR A 87 7.42 -14.05 3.15
CA THR A 87 8.42 -13.31 2.39
C THR A 87 9.37 -12.60 3.35
N SER A 88 10.67 -12.67 3.09
CA SER A 88 11.66 -12.05 3.95
C SER A 88 11.73 -10.55 3.75
N LEU A 89 12.22 -9.86 4.77
CA LEU A 89 12.44 -8.42 4.70
C LEU A 89 13.39 -8.06 3.55
N ASP A 90 14.45 -8.86 3.38
CA ASP A 90 15.42 -8.65 2.31
C ASP A 90 14.78 -8.74 0.93
N GLU A 91 13.88 -9.71 0.73
CA GLU A 91 13.15 -9.83 -0.53
C GLU A 91 12.25 -8.65 -0.77
N CYS A 92 11.60 -8.13 0.27
CA CYS A 92 10.76 -6.95 0.16
C CYS A 92 11.57 -5.75 -0.31
N MET A 93 12.75 -5.55 0.25
CA MET A 93 13.64 -4.46 -0.13
C MET A 93 14.07 -4.58 -1.59
N GLU A 94 14.41 -5.81 -2.03
CA GLU A 94 14.77 -6.06 -3.42
C GLU A 94 13.63 -5.74 -4.37
N ILE A 95 12.43 -6.18 -4.05
CA ILE A 95 11.24 -5.95 -4.87
C ILE A 95 10.98 -4.45 -4.99
N MET A 96 11.02 -3.75 -3.87
CA MET A 96 10.78 -2.31 -3.85
C MET A 96 11.82 -1.55 -4.66
N ALA A 97 13.08 -1.96 -4.57
CA ALA A 97 14.15 -1.32 -5.32
C ALA A 97 14.03 -1.56 -6.82
N LYS A 98 13.79 -2.81 -7.22
CA LYS A 98 13.71 -3.18 -8.63
C LYS A 98 12.49 -2.61 -9.34
N GLN A 99 11.36 -2.60 -8.65
CA GLN A 99 10.09 -2.20 -9.25
C GLN A 99 9.67 -0.78 -8.87
N HIS A 100 10.52 -0.07 -8.14
CA HIS A 100 10.23 1.29 -7.66
C HIS A 100 8.90 1.35 -6.91
N ALA A 101 8.59 0.28 -6.18
CA ALA A 101 7.36 0.18 -5.42
C ALA A 101 7.55 0.77 -4.03
N ARG A 102 6.56 1.52 -3.56
CA ARG A 102 6.56 2.10 -2.21
C ARG A 102 5.64 1.36 -1.26
N HIS A 103 4.80 0.49 -1.80
CA HIS A 103 3.84 -0.31 -1.02
C HIS A 103 3.80 -1.71 -1.59
N LEU A 104 3.68 -2.69 -0.70
CA LEU A 104 3.50 -4.09 -1.09
C LEU A 104 2.24 -4.59 -0.39
N LEU A 105 1.38 -5.23 -1.16
CA LEU A 105 0.17 -5.83 -0.62
C LEU A 105 0.48 -7.25 -0.18
N ILE A 106 0.07 -7.60 1.03
CA ILE A 106 0.32 -8.91 1.59
C ILE A 106 -0.89 -9.79 1.35
N MET A 107 -0.66 -10.89 0.62
CA MET A 107 -1.71 -11.85 0.29
C MET A 107 -1.38 -13.18 0.94
N GLU A 108 -2.38 -13.79 1.54
CA GLU A 108 -2.28 -15.15 2.05
C GLU A 108 -3.40 -15.95 1.40
N LYS A 109 -3.03 -16.91 0.57
CA LYS A 109 -3.96 -17.63 -0.31
C LYS A 109 -4.62 -16.61 -1.24
N LYS A 110 -5.91 -16.42 -1.18
CA LYS A 110 -6.60 -15.42 -2.02
C LYS A 110 -7.09 -14.22 -1.23
N GLU A 111 -6.62 -14.09 0.01
CA GLU A 111 -7.08 -13.04 0.90
C GLU A 111 -6.00 -11.99 1.13
N MET A 112 -6.41 -10.73 1.15
CA MET A 112 -5.54 -9.63 1.55
C MET A 112 -5.43 -9.63 3.06
N VAL A 113 -4.20 -9.67 3.58
CA VAL A 113 -3.99 -9.68 5.02
C VAL A 113 -3.31 -8.42 5.53
N GLY A 114 -2.79 -7.59 4.66
CA GLY A 114 -2.18 -6.34 5.07
C GLY A 114 -1.52 -5.59 3.93
N LEU A 115 -1.03 -4.41 4.27
CA LEU A 115 -0.29 -3.55 3.35
C LEU A 115 0.91 -3.01 4.11
N ILE A 116 2.09 -3.13 3.52
CA ILE A 116 3.30 -2.57 4.10
C ILE A 116 3.87 -1.48 3.20
N SER A 117 4.38 -0.43 3.82
CA SER A 117 4.99 0.69 3.12
C SER A 117 6.50 0.56 3.13
N TYR A 118 7.14 1.34 2.25
CA TYR A 118 8.59 1.47 2.24
C TYR A 118 9.12 1.87 3.63
N GLY A 119 8.43 2.79 4.30
CA GLY A 119 8.81 3.21 5.65
C GLY A 119 8.75 2.07 6.67
N ASP A 120 7.72 1.22 6.58
CA ASP A 120 7.61 0.05 7.46
C ASP A 120 8.82 -0.87 7.33
N VAL A 121 9.23 -1.12 6.08
CA VAL A 121 10.35 -2.01 5.78
C VAL A 121 11.67 -1.41 6.28
N ILE A 122 11.89 -0.12 6.02
CA ILE A 122 13.12 0.56 6.45
C ILE A 122 13.23 0.58 7.98
N ARG A 123 12.14 0.88 8.68
CA ARG A 123 12.17 0.90 10.15
C ARG A 123 12.49 -0.47 10.73
N ALA A 124 11.91 -1.52 10.14
CA ALA A 124 12.19 -2.89 10.58
C ALA A 124 13.65 -3.27 10.31
N PHE A 125 14.18 -2.86 9.17
CA PHE A 125 15.58 -3.13 8.82
C PHE A 125 16.54 -2.46 9.80
N VAL A 126 16.29 -1.21 10.14
CA VAL A 126 17.12 -0.47 11.10
C VAL A 126 17.04 -1.12 12.50
N ALA A 127 15.84 -1.45 12.95
CA ALA A 127 15.64 -2.09 14.25
C ALA A 127 16.36 -3.43 14.32
N ASN A 128 16.30 -4.23 13.24
CA ASN A 128 16.97 -5.52 13.19
C ASN A 128 18.49 -5.37 13.27
N LYS A 129 19.06 -4.38 12.60
CA LYS A 129 20.49 -4.11 12.66
C LYS A 129 20.95 -3.71 14.06
N GLU A 130 20.15 -2.90 14.75
CA GLU A 130 20.47 -2.48 16.11
C GLU A 130 20.44 -3.67 17.08
N ASN A 131 19.53 -4.62 16.85
CA ASN A 131 19.39 -5.79 17.71
C ASN A 131 20.44 -6.87 17.48
N THR A 132 21.20 -6.79 16.39
CA THR A 132 22.23 -7.79 16.08
C THR A 132 23.64 -7.39 16.47
N GLN A 133 23.80 -6.29 17.17
CA GLN A 133 25.12 -5.85 17.66
C GLN A 133 25.57 -6.62 18.86
#